data_f2089cb514f3cc90c446e56339336a75
#
_entry.id   f2089cb514f3cc90c446e56339336a75
#
_cell.length_a   1.000
_cell.length_b   1.000
_cell.length_c   1.000
_cell.angle_alpha   90.00
_cell.angle_beta   90.00
_cell.angle_gamma   90.00
#
_symmetry.space_group_name_H-M   'P 1'
#
loop_
_entity.id
_entity.type
_entity.pdbx_description
1 polymer ?
#
loop_
_entity_poly.entity_id
_entity_poly.type
_entity_poly.pdbx_seq_one_letter_code
_entity_poly.pdbx_strand_id
1 'polypeptide(L)'
;MRLPLPLELPATLQPLVARNQQFLLDALVSHQHLDLNAWSPAHRQQFDQVAAASDFVLGLAQREPAMLFGLLESGEVDRRYAPGELRGHIAAAAQAAQGEDELARNLRRERNRQQLRIIWRDITRQAELGETCRDLSDLADAAIDEAYQWLYPRHCQQFGTPIGNRSGEPQHMVVLGMGKLGAV
;
A
#
# COMPACT_ATOMS: atom_id res chain seq x y z
N MET A 1 -6.87 -16.12 20.71
CA MET A 1 -8.24 -15.75 21.12
C MET A 1 -8.62 -14.51 20.33
N ARG A 2 -9.42 -14.66 19.25
CA ARG A 2 -9.89 -13.52 18.45
C ARG A 2 -10.97 -12.81 19.24
N LEU A 3 -10.77 -11.51 19.53
CA LEU A 3 -11.84 -10.67 20.06
C LEU A 3 -12.92 -10.51 18.96
N PRO A 4 -14.20 -10.66 19.30
CA PRO A 4 -15.26 -10.47 18.33
C PRO A 4 -15.27 -9.01 17.83
N LEU A 5 -15.32 -8.81 16.52
CA LEU A 5 -15.71 -7.54 15.92
C LEU A 5 -17.23 -7.61 15.63
N PRO A 6 -17.95 -6.47 15.73
CA PRO A 6 -17.45 -5.12 15.55
C PRO A 6 -17.19 -4.39 16.88
N LEU A 7 -16.08 -3.72 16.99
CA LEU A 7 -15.93 -2.66 17.98
C LEU A 7 -16.89 -1.52 17.58
N GLU A 8 -17.98 -1.35 18.30
CA GLU A 8 -18.76 -0.13 18.19
C GLU A 8 -17.85 1.05 18.51
N LEU A 9 -17.76 1.98 17.56
CA LEU A 9 -16.97 3.19 17.78
C LEU A 9 -17.57 3.98 18.94
N PRO A 10 -16.75 4.46 19.89
CA PRO A 10 -17.22 5.28 20.99
C PRO A 10 -18.08 6.45 20.50
N ALA A 11 -19.11 6.80 21.25
CA ALA A 11 -20.01 7.91 20.90
C ALA A 11 -19.27 9.22 20.66
N THR A 12 -18.13 9.42 21.32
CA THR A 12 -17.24 10.59 21.14
C THR A 12 -16.63 10.68 19.73
N LEU A 13 -16.55 9.57 18.98
CA LEU A 13 -16.04 9.55 17.61
C LEU A 13 -17.13 9.68 16.53
N GLN A 14 -18.42 9.65 16.89
CA GLN A 14 -19.52 9.77 15.93
C GLN A 14 -19.45 11.04 15.05
N PRO A 15 -19.11 12.24 15.58
CA PRO A 15 -18.94 13.42 14.74
C PRO A 15 -17.79 13.28 13.73
N LEU A 16 -16.70 12.58 14.10
CA LEU A 16 -15.58 12.29 13.22
C LEU A 16 -16.00 11.32 12.10
N VAL A 17 -16.72 10.27 12.44
CA VAL A 17 -17.26 9.29 11.48
C VAL A 17 -18.17 9.97 10.46
N ALA A 18 -19.15 10.77 10.94
CA ALA A 18 -20.05 11.49 10.06
C ALA A 18 -19.30 12.44 9.09
N ARG A 19 -18.29 13.15 9.59
CA ARG A 19 -17.42 13.99 8.77
C ARG A 19 -16.68 13.17 7.72
N ASN A 20 -16.10 12.03 8.08
CA ASN A 20 -15.31 11.19 7.19
C ASN A 20 -16.19 10.55 6.12
N GLN A 21 -17.41 10.14 6.47
CA GLN A 21 -18.40 9.66 5.50
C GLN A 21 -18.79 10.76 4.50
N GLN A 22 -19.04 11.99 4.97
CA GLN A 22 -19.33 13.10 4.09
C GLN A 22 -18.16 13.39 3.13
N PHE A 23 -16.91 13.39 3.61
CA PHE A 23 -15.74 13.55 2.74
C PHE A 23 -15.66 12.47 1.65
N LEU A 24 -15.98 11.22 1.97
CA LEU A 24 -16.02 10.17 0.96
C LEU A 24 -17.14 10.41 -0.06
N LEU A 25 -18.33 10.79 0.40
CA LEU A 25 -19.46 11.11 -0.49
C LEU A 25 -19.10 12.26 -1.45
N ASP A 26 -18.48 13.33 -0.93
CA ASP A 26 -18.06 14.47 -1.75
C ASP A 26 -17.01 14.06 -2.80
N ALA A 27 -16.09 13.16 -2.45
CA ALA A 27 -15.11 12.61 -3.40
C ALA A 27 -15.79 11.78 -4.51
N LEU A 28 -16.84 11.06 -4.19
CA LEU A 28 -17.60 10.24 -5.15
C LEU A 28 -18.44 11.06 -6.15
N VAL A 29 -18.79 12.30 -5.82
CA VAL A 29 -19.49 13.20 -6.76
C VAL A 29 -18.72 13.33 -8.08
N SER A 30 -17.39 13.36 -8.00
CA SER A 30 -16.49 13.43 -9.17
C SER A 30 -16.23 12.07 -9.85
N HIS A 31 -16.73 10.97 -9.26
CA HIS A 31 -16.46 9.60 -9.70
C HIS A 31 -17.76 8.79 -9.81
N GLN A 32 -18.66 9.23 -10.70
CA GLN A 32 -20.03 8.69 -10.84
C GLN A 32 -20.11 7.18 -11.13
N HIS A 33 -19.02 6.54 -11.52
CA HIS A 33 -18.94 5.10 -11.77
C HIS A 33 -18.68 4.27 -10.49
N LEU A 34 -18.38 4.92 -9.35
CA LEU A 34 -18.15 4.27 -8.08
C LEU A 34 -19.45 4.27 -7.26
N ASP A 35 -19.85 3.10 -6.76
CA ASP A 35 -21.09 2.93 -5.99
C ASP A 35 -20.77 2.38 -4.60
N LEU A 36 -21.10 3.16 -3.57
CA LEU A 36 -21.03 2.70 -2.17
C LEU A 36 -21.94 1.51 -1.88
N ASN A 37 -22.99 1.30 -2.68
CA ASN A 37 -23.88 0.16 -2.51
C ASN A 37 -23.20 -1.18 -2.90
N ALA A 38 -22.12 -1.13 -3.68
CA ALA A 38 -21.30 -2.30 -3.97
C ALA A 38 -20.52 -2.79 -2.74
N TRP A 39 -20.33 -1.94 -1.72
CA TRP A 39 -19.66 -2.35 -0.49
C TRP A 39 -20.55 -3.23 0.38
N SER A 40 -19.95 -4.29 0.94
CA SER A 40 -20.64 -5.09 1.95
C SER A 40 -20.93 -4.25 3.20
N PRO A 41 -21.94 -4.61 4.00
CA PRO A 41 -22.18 -3.96 5.30
C PRO A 41 -20.94 -3.99 6.20
N ALA A 42 -20.16 -5.06 6.14
CA ALA A 42 -18.90 -5.20 6.88
C ALA A 42 -17.87 -4.17 6.42
N HIS A 43 -17.67 -4.00 5.11
CA HIS A 43 -16.71 -3.03 4.57
C HIS A 43 -17.08 -1.58 4.92
N ARG A 44 -18.38 -1.24 4.94
CA ARG A 44 -18.84 0.09 5.36
C ARG A 44 -18.49 0.37 6.83
N GLN A 45 -18.76 -0.59 7.72
CA GLN A 45 -18.43 -0.46 9.13
C GLN A 45 -16.91 -0.42 9.35
N GLN A 46 -16.15 -1.24 8.64
CA GLN A 46 -14.69 -1.22 8.69
C GLN A 46 -14.13 0.11 8.19
N PHE A 47 -14.71 0.70 7.14
CA PHE A 47 -14.29 2.02 6.67
C PHE A 47 -14.40 3.08 7.76
N ASP A 48 -15.50 3.12 8.50
CA ASP A 48 -15.68 4.06 9.60
C ASP A 48 -14.57 3.92 10.66
N GLN A 49 -14.21 2.68 11.00
CA GLN A 49 -13.12 2.40 11.94
C GLN A 49 -11.76 2.83 11.39
N VAL A 50 -11.46 2.45 10.15
CA VAL A 50 -10.16 2.71 9.53
C VAL A 50 -9.97 4.20 9.25
N ALA A 51 -11.00 4.89 8.75
CA ALA A 51 -10.95 6.32 8.47
C ALA A 51 -10.89 7.17 9.75
N ALA A 52 -11.44 6.67 10.87
CA ALA A 52 -11.32 7.34 12.16
C ALA A 52 -9.93 7.14 12.81
N ALA A 53 -9.22 6.06 12.45
CA ALA A 53 -7.93 5.69 13.04
C ALA A 53 -6.72 6.08 12.17
N SER A 54 -6.93 6.42 10.88
CA SER A 54 -5.84 6.66 9.93
C SER A 54 -6.13 7.82 8.97
N ASP A 55 -5.48 8.95 9.21
CA ASP A 55 -5.50 10.09 8.29
C ASP A 55 -4.92 9.74 6.91
N PHE A 56 -3.99 8.80 6.84
CA PHE A 56 -3.45 8.32 5.57
C PHE A 56 -4.55 7.68 4.71
N VAL A 57 -5.33 6.77 5.30
CA VAL A 57 -6.42 6.09 4.59
C VAL A 57 -7.50 7.07 4.17
N LEU A 58 -7.92 7.96 5.08
CA LEU A 58 -8.91 8.99 4.76
C LEU A 58 -8.44 9.90 3.61
N GLY A 59 -7.21 10.40 3.70
CA GLY A 59 -6.64 11.26 2.66
C GLY A 59 -6.46 10.54 1.32
N LEU A 60 -6.19 9.22 1.32
CA LEU A 60 -6.11 8.44 0.10
C LEU A 60 -7.51 8.19 -0.50
N ALA A 61 -8.49 7.85 0.33
CA ALA A 61 -9.88 7.70 -0.09
C ALA A 61 -10.46 8.96 -0.75
N GLN A 62 -10.02 10.15 -0.29
CA GLN A 62 -10.43 11.42 -0.88
C GLN A 62 -9.75 11.71 -2.23
N ARG A 63 -8.44 11.43 -2.34
CA ARG A 63 -7.67 11.75 -3.55
C ARG A 63 -7.79 10.70 -4.65
N GLU A 64 -7.89 9.45 -4.27
CA GLU A 64 -7.91 8.28 -5.17
C GLU A 64 -9.00 7.29 -4.76
N PRO A 65 -10.29 7.68 -4.74
CA PRO A 65 -11.36 6.79 -4.27
C PRO A 65 -11.44 5.49 -5.07
N ALA A 66 -11.12 5.51 -6.37
CA ALA A 66 -11.08 4.31 -7.21
C ALA A 66 -10.07 3.25 -6.70
N MET A 67 -8.99 3.67 -6.04
CA MET A 67 -8.02 2.74 -5.44
C MET A 67 -8.65 1.99 -4.26
N LEU A 68 -9.35 2.71 -3.38
CA LEU A 68 -10.04 2.09 -2.24
C LEU A 68 -11.15 1.13 -2.71
N PHE A 69 -11.97 1.58 -3.65
CA PHE A 69 -13.05 0.76 -4.21
C PHE A 69 -12.51 -0.51 -4.86
N GLY A 70 -11.53 -0.40 -5.75
CA GLY A 70 -10.93 -1.55 -6.42
C GLY A 70 -10.25 -2.53 -5.45
N LEU A 71 -9.68 -2.02 -4.34
CA LEU A 71 -9.08 -2.87 -3.31
C LEU A 71 -10.15 -3.66 -2.54
N LEU A 72 -11.29 -3.05 -2.22
CA LEU A 72 -12.40 -3.72 -1.54
C LEU A 72 -13.11 -4.71 -2.48
N GLU A 73 -13.35 -4.34 -3.72
CA GLU A 73 -13.97 -5.19 -4.73
C GLU A 73 -13.13 -6.43 -5.07
N SER A 74 -11.81 -6.30 -5.07
CA SER A 74 -10.91 -7.44 -5.30
C SER A 74 -10.91 -8.48 -4.18
N GLY A 75 -11.43 -8.13 -2.98
CA GLY A 75 -11.38 -8.96 -1.78
C GLY A 75 -9.98 -9.13 -1.18
N GLU A 76 -8.99 -8.39 -1.66
CA GLU A 76 -7.62 -8.49 -1.15
C GLU A 76 -7.46 -8.03 0.30
N VAL A 77 -8.35 -7.17 0.77
CA VAL A 77 -8.38 -6.76 2.19
C VAL A 77 -8.82 -7.90 3.11
N ASP A 78 -9.60 -8.85 2.60
CA ASP A 78 -10.22 -9.90 3.39
C ASP A 78 -9.34 -11.14 3.55
N ARG A 79 -8.22 -11.19 2.85
CA ARG A 79 -7.33 -12.35 2.87
C ARG A 79 -5.88 -11.99 3.12
N ARG A 80 -5.15 -12.94 3.65
CA ARG A 80 -3.69 -12.90 3.72
C ARG A 80 -3.12 -13.15 2.32
N TYR A 81 -2.05 -12.45 1.97
CA TYR A 81 -1.29 -12.74 0.76
C TYR A 81 -0.47 -14.03 0.89
N ALA A 82 -0.31 -14.72 -0.23
CA ALA A 82 0.64 -15.80 -0.34
C ALA A 82 2.09 -15.25 -0.34
N PRO A 83 3.08 -16.06 0.05
CA PRO A 83 4.49 -15.65 -0.04
C PRO A 83 4.86 -15.15 -1.44
N GLY A 84 5.46 -13.96 -1.52
CA GLY A 84 5.85 -13.32 -2.78
C GLY A 84 4.75 -12.59 -3.54
N GLU A 85 3.49 -12.71 -3.15
CA GLU A 85 2.37 -12.06 -3.85
C GLU A 85 2.48 -10.53 -3.81
N LEU A 86 2.80 -9.96 -2.65
CA LEU A 86 3.03 -8.52 -2.51
C LEU A 86 4.16 -8.04 -3.42
N ARG A 87 5.29 -8.75 -3.45
CA ARG A 87 6.40 -8.45 -4.37
C ARG A 87 5.95 -8.52 -5.82
N GLY A 88 5.12 -9.48 -6.20
CA GLY A 88 4.54 -9.60 -7.54
C GLY A 88 3.77 -8.36 -7.99
N HIS A 89 2.97 -7.75 -7.09
CA HIS A 89 2.27 -6.50 -7.39
C HIS A 89 3.24 -5.34 -7.66
N ILE A 90 4.28 -5.19 -6.83
CA ILE A 90 5.29 -4.14 -7.02
C ILE A 90 6.09 -4.37 -8.31
N ALA A 91 6.50 -5.61 -8.58
CA ALA A 91 7.21 -5.98 -9.80
C ALA A 91 6.40 -5.65 -11.07
N ALA A 92 5.11 -6.01 -11.06
CA ALA A 92 4.21 -5.69 -12.19
C ALA A 92 4.09 -4.17 -12.42
N ALA A 93 3.99 -3.38 -11.34
CA ALA A 93 3.94 -1.92 -11.43
C ALA A 93 5.24 -1.33 -11.99
N ALA A 94 6.40 -1.87 -11.60
CA ALA A 94 7.70 -1.46 -12.13
C ALA A 94 7.87 -1.83 -13.61
N GLN A 95 7.51 -3.07 -13.98
CA GLN A 95 7.64 -3.59 -15.35
C GLN A 95 6.75 -2.84 -16.36
N ALA A 96 5.61 -2.31 -15.92
CA ALA A 96 4.72 -1.51 -16.78
C ALA A 96 5.31 -0.15 -17.17
N ALA A 97 6.37 0.31 -16.48
CA ALA A 97 6.95 1.64 -16.74
C ALA A 97 7.82 1.69 -18.00
N GLN A 98 7.62 2.73 -18.81
CA GLN A 98 8.42 3.00 -20.01
C GLN A 98 9.54 4.03 -19.76
N GLY A 99 9.49 4.75 -18.63
CA GLY A 99 10.46 5.77 -18.24
C GLY A 99 10.51 5.97 -16.71
N GLU A 100 11.52 6.74 -16.25
CA GLU A 100 11.75 6.94 -14.81
C GLU A 100 10.59 7.63 -14.10
N ASP A 101 9.99 8.64 -14.73
CA ASP A 101 8.83 9.34 -14.17
C ASP A 101 7.62 8.40 -14.01
N GLU A 102 7.44 7.51 -14.97
CA GLU A 102 6.36 6.52 -14.93
C GLU A 102 6.65 5.45 -13.88
N LEU A 103 7.89 4.98 -13.77
CA LEU A 103 8.33 4.10 -12.72
C LEU A 103 8.02 4.69 -11.34
N ALA A 104 8.42 5.94 -11.12
CA ALA A 104 8.19 6.63 -9.85
C ALA A 104 6.69 6.77 -9.53
N ARG A 105 5.85 7.07 -10.53
CA ARG A 105 4.39 7.14 -10.36
C ARG A 105 3.78 5.78 -10.05
N ASN A 106 4.14 4.76 -10.83
CA ASN A 106 3.61 3.40 -10.69
C ASN A 106 3.97 2.80 -9.33
N LEU A 107 5.24 2.87 -8.93
CA LEU A 107 5.70 2.38 -7.64
C LEU A 107 5.03 3.12 -6.48
N ARG A 108 4.89 4.45 -6.57
CA ARG A 108 4.20 5.24 -5.53
C ARG A 108 2.74 4.84 -5.41
N ARG A 109 2.05 4.66 -6.53
CA ARG A 109 0.64 4.27 -6.56
C ARG A 109 0.46 2.87 -5.97
N GLU A 110 1.27 1.91 -6.40
CA GLU A 110 1.17 0.54 -5.89
C GLU A 110 1.57 0.45 -4.42
N ARG A 111 2.62 1.14 -3.99
CA ARG A 111 2.96 1.26 -2.57
C ARG A 111 1.79 1.81 -1.74
N ASN A 112 1.13 2.85 -2.21
CA ASN A 112 -0.02 3.43 -1.51
C ASN A 112 -1.17 2.41 -1.40
N ARG A 113 -1.42 1.65 -2.46
CA ARG A 113 -2.43 0.59 -2.49
C ARG A 113 -2.12 -0.51 -1.48
N GLN A 114 -0.90 -1.01 -1.47
CA GLN A 114 -0.47 -2.04 -0.52
C GLN A 114 -0.47 -1.53 0.92
N GLN A 115 -0.01 -0.31 1.15
CA GLN A 115 -0.06 0.31 2.47
C GLN A 115 -1.50 0.49 2.97
N LEU A 116 -2.44 0.88 2.10
CA LEU A 116 -3.87 0.92 2.40
C LEU A 116 -4.38 -0.46 2.86
N ARG A 117 -4.06 -1.52 2.11
CA ARG A 117 -4.41 -2.90 2.47
C ARG A 117 -3.85 -3.31 3.83
N ILE A 118 -2.57 -3.05 4.08
CA ILE A 118 -1.90 -3.42 5.33
C ILE A 118 -2.58 -2.70 6.51
N ILE A 119 -2.78 -1.38 6.41
CA ILE A 119 -3.42 -0.57 7.46
C ILE A 119 -4.86 -1.03 7.69
N TRP A 120 -5.62 -1.32 6.61
CA TRP A 120 -6.98 -1.82 6.72
C TRP A 120 -7.03 -3.10 7.53
N ARG A 121 -6.24 -4.10 7.17
CA ARG A 121 -6.20 -5.40 7.83
C ARG A 121 -5.74 -5.32 9.28
N ASP A 122 -4.79 -4.43 9.57
CA ASP A 122 -4.29 -4.21 10.93
C ASP A 122 -5.37 -3.58 11.83
N ILE A 123 -5.97 -2.47 11.42
CA ILE A 123 -6.99 -1.75 12.19
C ILE A 123 -8.24 -2.62 12.38
N THR A 124 -8.66 -3.34 11.35
CA THR A 124 -9.82 -4.25 11.42
C THR A 124 -9.50 -5.58 12.10
N ARG A 125 -8.27 -5.77 12.59
CA ARG A 125 -7.79 -6.98 13.26
C ARG A 125 -7.92 -8.26 12.44
N GLN A 126 -7.85 -8.13 11.13
CA GLN A 126 -7.76 -9.27 10.21
C GLN A 126 -6.33 -9.79 10.06
N ALA A 127 -5.33 -8.96 10.41
CA ALA A 127 -3.93 -9.34 10.49
C ALA A 127 -3.45 -9.36 11.96
N GLU A 128 -2.49 -10.22 12.24
CA GLU A 128 -1.73 -10.19 13.50
C GLU A 128 -0.52 -9.28 13.33
N LEU A 129 0.03 -8.75 14.44
CA LEU A 129 1.18 -7.85 14.44
C LEU A 129 2.35 -8.40 13.59
N GLY A 130 2.64 -9.70 13.71
CA GLY A 130 3.70 -10.34 12.94
C GLY A 130 3.42 -10.38 11.42
N GLU A 131 2.16 -10.42 11.00
CA GLU A 131 1.78 -10.28 9.58
C GLU A 131 1.97 -8.83 9.13
N THR A 132 1.45 -7.87 9.89
CA THR A 132 1.57 -6.43 9.61
C THR A 132 3.03 -6.01 9.45
N CYS A 133 3.90 -6.43 10.38
CA CYS A 133 5.33 -6.12 10.32
C CYS A 133 6.02 -6.72 9.09
N ARG A 134 5.73 -7.99 8.77
CA ARG A 134 6.27 -8.65 7.57
C ARG A 134 5.80 -7.94 6.29
N ASP A 135 4.50 -7.70 6.15
CA ASP A 135 3.95 -7.05 4.96
C ASP A 135 4.56 -5.66 4.75
N LEU A 136 4.82 -4.90 5.83
CA LEU A 136 5.50 -3.60 5.75
C LEU A 136 6.97 -3.72 5.31
N SER A 137 7.70 -4.70 5.84
CA SER A 137 9.09 -4.97 5.43
C SER A 137 9.15 -5.45 3.98
N ASP A 138 8.32 -6.43 3.61
CA ASP A 138 8.24 -6.96 2.26
C ASP A 138 7.88 -5.86 1.23
N LEU A 139 7.00 -4.92 1.62
CA LEU A 139 6.63 -3.78 0.79
C LEU A 139 7.82 -2.85 0.53
N ALA A 140 8.59 -2.55 1.58
CA ALA A 140 9.75 -1.67 1.47
C ALA A 140 10.86 -2.33 0.63
N ASP A 141 11.17 -3.59 0.91
CA ASP A 141 12.18 -4.37 0.20
C ASP A 141 11.82 -4.53 -1.28
N ALA A 142 10.57 -4.91 -1.58
CA ALA A 142 10.11 -5.06 -2.95
C ALA A 142 10.18 -3.72 -3.72
N ALA A 143 9.77 -2.61 -3.12
CA ALA A 143 9.79 -1.31 -3.78
C ALA A 143 11.22 -0.84 -4.11
N ILE A 144 12.17 -1.08 -3.20
CA ILE A 144 13.60 -0.74 -3.39
C ILE A 144 14.22 -1.65 -4.45
N ASP A 145 14.03 -2.95 -4.33
CA ASP A 145 14.63 -3.93 -5.24
C ASP A 145 14.12 -3.74 -6.68
N GLU A 146 12.81 -3.62 -6.87
CA GLU A 146 12.23 -3.48 -8.21
C GLU A 146 12.61 -2.13 -8.85
N ALA A 147 12.69 -1.04 -8.05
CA ALA A 147 13.23 0.22 -8.55
C ALA A 147 14.69 0.08 -8.98
N TYR A 148 15.52 -0.57 -8.17
CA TYR A 148 16.93 -0.78 -8.48
C TYR A 148 17.11 -1.66 -9.72
N GLN A 149 16.42 -2.79 -9.81
CA GLN A 149 16.50 -3.70 -10.96
C GLN A 149 16.07 -3.03 -12.26
N TRP A 150 15.10 -2.11 -12.20
CA TRP A 150 14.66 -1.36 -13.36
C TRP A 150 15.67 -0.28 -13.77
N LEU A 151 16.22 0.46 -12.81
CA LEU A 151 17.12 1.61 -13.05
C LEU A 151 18.55 1.17 -13.40
N TYR A 152 19.13 0.23 -12.67
CA TYR A 152 20.55 -0.12 -12.75
C TYR A 152 21.00 -0.49 -14.17
N PRO A 153 20.36 -1.39 -14.93
CA PRO A 153 20.78 -1.74 -16.29
C PRO A 153 20.73 -0.54 -17.25
N ARG A 154 19.72 0.32 -17.08
CA ARG A 154 19.54 1.50 -17.92
C ARG A 154 20.63 2.54 -17.68
N HIS A 155 20.97 2.77 -16.43
CA HIS A 155 22.07 3.65 -16.06
C HIS A 155 23.41 3.10 -16.49
N CYS A 156 23.65 1.79 -16.40
CA CYS A 156 24.85 1.16 -16.96
C CYS A 156 24.97 1.33 -18.48
N GLN A 157 23.86 1.26 -19.21
CA GLN A 157 23.85 1.53 -20.66
C GLN A 157 24.19 3.00 -20.99
N GLN A 158 23.72 3.93 -20.16
CA GLN A 158 23.90 5.36 -20.43
C GLN A 158 25.28 5.87 -19.94
N PHE A 159 25.77 5.41 -18.79
CA PHE A 159 26.94 5.97 -18.11
C PHE A 159 28.11 4.99 -17.98
N GLY A 160 27.94 3.75 -18.40
CA GLY A 160 28.89 2.67 -18.19
C GLY A 160 28.66 1.92 -16.88
N THR A 161 29.12 0.67 -16.84
CA THR A 161 29.02 -0.17 -15.62
C THR A 161 30.08 0.30 -14.60
N PRO A 162 29.69 0.57 -13.35
CA PRO A 162 30.65 0.90 -12.30
C PRO A 162 31.55 -0.30 -12.00
N ILE A 163 32.85 -0.07 -12.00
CA ILE A 163 33.87 -1.12 -11.78
C ILE A 163 34.65 -0.79 -10.51
N GLY A 164 34.81 -1.79 -9.66
CA GLY A 164 35.59 -1.66 -8.42
C GLY A 164 37.08 -1.47 -8.67
N ASN A 165 37.66 -0.40 -8.14
CA ASN A 165 39.08 -0.07 -8.33
C ASN A 165 40.07 -1.16 -7.88
N ARG A 166 39.66 -2.02 -6.93
CA ARG A 166 40.52 -3.10 -6.40
C ARG A 166 40.18 -4.46 -6.97
N SER A 167 38.89 -4.73 -7.21
CA SER A 167 38.41 -6.04 -7.68
C SER A 167 38.44 -6.16 -9.21
N GLY A 168 38.29 -5.06 -9.95
CA GLY A 168 38.06 -5.08 -11.38
C GLY A 168 36.67 -5.57 -11.78
N GLU A 169 35.81 -5.89 -10.79
CA GLU A 169 34.48 -6.47 -11.02
C GLU A 169 33.39 -5.40 -11.03
N PRO A 170 32.26 -5.66 -11.73
CA PRO A 170 31.08 -4.81 -11.67
C PRO A 170 30.60 -4.60 -10.23
N GLN A 171 30.27 -3.36 -9.89
CA GLN A 171 29.79 -2.98 -8.57
C GLN A 171 28.29 -2.75 -8.60
N HIS A 172 27.62 -3.25 -7.58
CA HIS A 172 26.21 -3.02 -7.34
C HIS A 172 26.02 -2.09 -6.14
N MET A 173 24.94 -1.32 -6.16
CA MET A 173 24.52 -0.53 -5.01
C MET A 173 24.01 -1.47 -3.92
N VAL A 174 24.36 -1.20 -2.67
CA VAL A 174 23.80 -1.87 -1.50
C VAL A 174 22.93 -0.89 -0.75
N VAL A 175 21.70 -1.28 -0.46
CA VAL A 175 20.78 -0.51 0.37
C VAL A 175 20.73 -1.14 1.76
N LEU A 176 21.03 -0.33 2.78
CA LEU A 176 21.02 -0.77 4.18
C LEU A 176 19.75 -0.22 4.86
N GLY A 177 18.88 -1.12 5.27
CA GLY A 177 17.73 -0.79 6.11
C GLY A 177 18.21 -0.44 7.54
N MET A 178 17.75 0.72 8.04
CA MET A 178 18.06 1.18 9.40
C MET A 178 16.78 1.43 10.19
N GLY A 179 16.86 1.31 11.51
CA GLY A 179 15.74 1.52 12.40
C GLY A 179 14.67 0.43 12.26
N LYS A 180 13.41 0.81 12.08
CA LYS A 180 12.28 -0.14 12.02
C LYS A 180 12.34 -1.09 10.82
N LEU A 181 12.98 -0.70 9.72
CA LEU A 181 13.17 -1.56 8.53
C LEU A 181 14.29 -2.59 8.72
N GLY A 182 15.25 -2.34 9.60
CA GLY A 182 16.35 -3.26 9.89
C GLY A 182 16.12 -4.14 11.13
N ALA A 183 15.00 -3.97 11.82
CA ALA A 183 14.65 -4.74 13.01
C ALA A 183 13.79 -5.95 12.62
N VAL A 184 14.44 -7.02 12.16
CA VAL A 184 13.81 -8.33 11.93
C VAL A 184 14.27 -9.28 13.03
#